data_d497071d0b3fad6e94fb0dac191f2999
#
_entry.id   d497071d0b3fad6e94fb0dac191f2999
#
_cell.length_a   1.000
_cell.length_b   1.000
_cell.length_c   1.000
_cell.angle_alpha   90.00
_cell.angle_beta   90.00
_cell.angle_gamma   90.00
#
_symmetry.space_group_name_H-M   'P 1'
#
loop_
_entity.id
_entity.type
_entity.pdbx_description
1 polymer ?
#
loop_
_entity_poly.entity_id
_entity_poly.type
_entity_poly.pdbx_seq_one_letter_code
_entity_poly.pdbx_strand_id
1 'polypeptide(L)'
;ELFLTNEDLAGHTATLTLSNLMACNRSTVETDGKSYWHYDYADQTPLPGTYTLTFTIPEVSDAGVRTMSTPVEQDGITLQSIKATPAATKVLLTFPPEQHWVSVKLYTADGTELGHERGEGGWWTDGAWTADPADFDHPEQCTKASYDYFAAVPENCHSLTVKVYDFDTDVELTTFTAELP
;
A
#
# COMPACT_ATOMS: atom_id res chain seq x y z
N GLU A 1 -8.13 -15.10 2.05
CA GLU A 1 -8.24 -15.12 0.58
C GLU A 1 -9.05 -13.90 0.19
N LEU A 2 -8.49 -13.03 -0.66
CA LEU A 2 -9.16 -11.82 -1.16
C LEU A 2 -9.74 -12.16 -2.53
N PHE A 3 -11.06 -12.08 -2.67
CA PHE A 3 -11.70 -12.24 -3.97
C PHE A 3 -11.78 -10.88 -4.65
N LEU A 4 -11.14 -10.78 -5.80
CA LEU A 4 -11.30 -9.63 -6.70
C LEU A 4 -12.40 -9.99 -7.70
N THR A 5 -13.37 -9.12 -7.86
CA THR A 5 -14.41 -9.22 -8.89
C THR A 5 -14.36 -7.98 -9.76
N ASN A 6 -14.65 -8.15 -11.06
CA ASN A 6 -14.82 -7.05 -12.00
C ASN A 6 -16.27 -6.54 -12.03
N GLU A 7 -17.14 -7.08 -11.18
CA GLU A 7 -18.53 -6.65 -11.08
C GLU A 7 -18.64 -5.37 -10.23
N ASP A 8 -19.53 -4.49 -10.60
CA ASP A 8 -19.90 -3.35 -9.78
C ASP A 8 -20.75 -3.84 -8.60
N LEU A 9 -20.17 -3.85 -7.42
CA LEU A 9 -20.83 -4.26 -6.18
C LEU A 9 -21.35 -3.09 -5.34
N ALA A 10 -21.27 -1.88 -5.85
CA ALA A 10 -21.75 -0.69 -5.15
C ALA A 10 -23.23 -0.82 -4.79
N GLY A 11 -23.60 -0.45 -3.58
CA GLY A 11 -24.96 -0.59 -3.05
C GLY A 11 -25.38 -2.00 -2.66
N HIS A 12 -24.60 -3.03 -3.00
CA HIS A 12 -24.92 -4.41 -2.62
C HIS A 12 -24.60 -4.68 -1.14
N THR A 13 -25.37 -5.58 -0.55
CA THR A 13 -25.09 -6.07 0.81
C THR A 13 -24.08 -7.20 0.75
N ALA A 14 -22.96 -7.02 1.43
CA ALA A 14 -21.94 -8.04 1.63
C ALA A 14 -22.02 -8.64 3.03
N THR A 15 -21.76 -9.95 3.11
CA THR A 15 -21.65 -10.66 4.37
C THR A 15 -20.27 -11.32 4.45
N LEU A 16 -19.49 -10.90 5.44
CA LEU A 16 -18.21 -11.51 5.79
C LEU A 16 -18.42 -12.51 6.92
N THR A 17 -18.10 -13.77 6.68
CA THR A 17 -18.15 -14.81 7.70
C THR A 17 -16.73 -15.27 8.01
N LEU A 18 -16.36 -15.16 9.30
CA LEU A 18 -15.07 -15.58 9.83
C LEU A 18 -15.29 -16.80 10.73
N SER A 19 -14.62 -17.90 10.41
CA SER A 19 -14.64 -19.13 11.19
C SER A 19 -13.23 -19.67 11.37
N ASN A 20 -13.06 -20.57 12.34
CA ASN A 20 -11.76 -21.16 12.65
C ASN A 20 -10.67 -20.10 12.95
N LEU A 21 -11.05 -19.02 13.61
CA LEU A 21 -10.11 -18.00 14.02
C LEU A 21 -9.19 -18.55 15.11
N MET A 22 -7.92 -18.17 15.03
CA MET A 22 -6.90 -18.54 16.02
C MET A 22 -6.34 -17.26 16.63
N ALA A 23 -6.30 -17.19 17.94
CA ALA A 23 -5.51 -16.18 18.64
C ALA A 23 -4.08 -16.68 18.78
N CYS A 24 -3.10 -15.87 18.46
CA CYS A 24 -1.69 -16.14 18.72
C CYS A 24 -1.11 -15.10 19.66
N ASN A 25 -0.11 -15.50 20.44
CA ASN A 25 0.63 -14.58 21.27
C ASN A 25 1.54 -13.71 20.39
N ARG A 26 1.66 -12.45 20.79
CA ARG A 26 2.54 -11.47 20.15
C ARG A 26 3.53 -10.94 21.17
N SER A 27 4.79 -10.98 20.85
CA SER A 27 5.86 -10.38 21.63
C SER A 27 6.68 -9.42 20.80
N THR A 28 7.45 -8.56 21.43
CA THR A 28 8.45 -7.73 20.75
C THR A 28 9.80 -8.39 20.90
N VAL A 29 10.50 -8.58 19.79
CA VAL A 29 11.87 -9.08 19.75
C VAL A 29 12.77 -7.95 19.29
N GLU A 30 13.84 -7.69 20.03
CA GLU A 30 14.86 -6.73 19.63
C GLU A 30 16.02 -7.46 18.95
N THR A 31 16.36 -7.03 17.74
CA THR A 31 17.50 -7.53 16.99
C THR A 31 18.20 -6.35 16.34
N ASP A 32 19.50 -6.21 16.57
CA ASP A 32 20.36 -5.14 16.03
C ASP A 32 19.83 -3.72 16.30
N GLY A 33 19.26 -3.52 17.51
CA GLY A 33 18.71 -2.24 17.95
C GLY A 33 17.37 -1.85 17.33
N LYS A 34 16.74 -2.76 16.60
CA LYS A 34 15.39 -2.60 16.02
C LYS A 34 14.40 -3.53 16.75
N SER A 35 13.19 -3.04 16.97
CA SER A 35 12.08 -3.81 17.56
C SER A 35 11.22 -4.41 16.47
N TYR A 36 11.00 -5.71 16.52
CA TYR A 36 10.14 -6.43 15.59
C TYR A 36 9.01 -7.12 16.34
N TRP A 37 7.83 -7.20 15.72
CA TRP A 37 6.76 -8.04 16.22
C TRP A 37 7.04 -9.50 15.88
N HIS A 38 7.04 -10.35 16.90
CA HIS A 38 7.09 -11.79 16.76
C HIS A 38 5.73 -12.38 17.11
N TYR A 39 5.19 -13.21 16.23
CA TYR A 39 3.95 -13.92 16.42
C TYR A 39 4.26 -15.40 16.67
N ASP A 40 3.83 -15.91 17.79
CA ASP A 40 4.00 -17.33 18.11
C ASP A 40 2.85 -18.14 17.51
N TYR A 41 3.10 -18.66 16.31
CA TYR A 41 2.14 -19.51 15.60
C TYR A 41 2.11 -20.95 16.12
N ALA A 42 3.03 -21.36 16.97
CA ALA A 42 3.05 -22.68 17.57
C ALA A 42 2.10 -22.77 18.78
N ASP A 43 1.85 -21.65 19.46
CA ASP A 43 0.95 -21.56 20.61
C ASP A 43 -0.31 -20.76 20.24
N GLN A 44 -1.17 -21.37 19.42
CA GLN A 44 -2.42 -20.76 18.98
C GLN A 44 -3.60 -21.31 19.79
N THR A 45 -4.46 -20.41 20.22
CA THR A 45 -5.72 -20.76 20.90
C THR A 45 -6.89 -20.59 19.94
N PRO A 46 -7.69 -21.64 19.68
CA PRO A 46 -8.90 -21.51 18.87
C PRO A 46 -9.89 -20.54 19.52
N LEU A 47 -10.38 -19.59 18.74
CA LEU A 47 -11.50 -18.73 19.13
C LEU A 47 -12.80 -19.45 18.76
N PRO A 48 -13.67 -19.75 19.73
CA PRO A 48 -14.88 -20.51 19.46
C PRO A 48 -15.89 -19.69 18.66
N GLY A 49 -16.60 -20.36 17.77
CA GLY A 49 -17.74 -19.81 17.04
C GLY A 49 -17.43 -19.31 15.64
N THR A 50 -18.47 -18.75 15.07
CA THR A 50 -18.46 -18.10 13.75
C THR A 50 -18.88 -16.65 13.93
N TYR A 51 -18.12 -15.74 13.38
CA TYR A 51 -18.39 -14.31 13.46
C TYR A 51 -18.89 -13.84 12.09
N THR A 52 -20.01 -13.16 12.09
CA THR A 52 -20.61 -12.65 10.85
C THR A 52 -20.76 -11.15 10.93
N LEU A 53 -20.23 -10.46 9.93
CA LEU A 53 -20.39 -9.03 9.71
C LEU A 53 -21.15 -8.81 8.40
N THR A 54 -22.28 -8.11 8.48
CA THR A 54 -23.04 -7.71 7.28
C THR A 54 -22.96 -6.21 7.13
N PHE A 55 -22.63 -5.74 5.92
CA PHE A 55 -22.51 -4.32 5.60
C PHE A 55 -22.92 -4.07 4.15
N THR A 56 -23.33 -2.84 3.87
CA THR A 56 -23.56 -2.41 2.50
C THR A 56 -22.26 -1.87 1.93
N ILE A 57 -21.88 -2.34 0.74
CA ILE A 57 -20.73 -1.81 0.00
C ILE A 57 -21.11 -0.40 -0.44
N PRO A 58 -20.36 0.63 0.00
CA PRO A 58 -20.70 1.99 -0.38
C PRO A 58 -20.59 2.18 -1.89
N GLU A 59 -21.41 3.04 -2.45
CA GLU A 59 -21.22 3.52 -3.81
C GLU A 59 -19.86 4.23 -3.89
N VAL A 60 -19.06 3.85 -4.87
CA VAL A 60 -17.79 4.52 -5.14
C VAL A 60 -18.13 5.84 -5.81
N SER A 61 -18.03 6.90 -5.06
CA SER A 61 -18.12 8.26 -5.61
C SER A 61 -16.71 8.71 -5.97
N ASP A 62 -16.51 9.16 -7.20
CA ASP A 62 -15.28 9.85 -7.60
C ASP A 62 -15.20 11.28 -7.04
N ALA A 63 -16.22 11.71 -6.31
CA ALA A 63 -16.23 13.00 -5.65
C ALA A 63 -15.09 13.12 -4.64
N GLY A 64 -14.20 14.09 -4.84
CA GLY A 64 -13.03 14.29 -4.00
C GLY A 64 -11.86 13.34 -4.29
N VAL A 65 -11.94 12.52 -5.34
CA VAL A 65 -10.80 11.75 -5.82
C VAL A 65 -9.91 12.66 -6.67
N ARG A 66 -8.64 12.76 -6.29
CA ARG A 66 -7.62 13.52 -7.01
C ARG A 66 -6.51 12.58 -7.41
N THR A 67 -6.09 12.64 -8.67
CA THR A 67 -5.06 11.72 -9.20
C THR A 67 -3.98 12.51 -9.91
N MET A 68 -2.72 12.18 -9.63
CA MET A 68 -1.59 12.67 -10.40
C MET A 68 -1.71 12.22 -11.87
N SER A 69 -1.55 13.17 -12.80
CA SER A 69 -1.88 12.95 -14.20
C SER A 69 -0.82 12.23 -15.02
N THR A 70 0.44 12.27 -14.58
CA THR A 70 1.58 11.78 -15.39
C THR A 70 2.64 11.15 -14.51
N PRO A 71 3.13 9.93 -14.81
CA PRO A 71 4.27 9.34 -14.14
C PRO A 71 5.52 10.24 -14.22
N VAL A 72 6.32 10.22 -13.16
CA VAL A 72 7.61 10.97 -13.10
C VAL A 72 8.71 10.00 -12.72
N GLU A 73 9.76 9.96 -13.52
CA GLU A 73 10.96 9.16 -13.26
C GLU A 73 12.10 10.03 -12.76
N GLN A 74 12.77 9.56 -11.71
CA GLN A 74 13.97 10.19 -11.17
C GLN A 74 14.85 9.13 -10.49
N ASP A 75 16.16 9.16 -10.76
CA ASP A 75 17.16 8.26 -10.16
C ASP A 75 16.84 6.75 -10.34
N GLY A 76 16.21 6.38 -11.46
CA GLY A 76 15.82 5.01 -11.76
C GLY A 76 14.53 4.54 -11.05
N ILE A 77 13.91 5.40 -10.26
CA ILE A 77 12.62 5.13 -9.60
C ILE A 77 11.55 5.93 -10.32
N THR A 78 10.40 5.31 -10.56
CA THR A 78 9.26 5.98 -11.19
C THR A 78 8.11 6.10 -10.20
N LEU A 79 7.69 7.33 -9.93
CA LEU A 79 6.41 7.61 -9.29
C LEU A 79 5.30 7.43 -10.32
N GLN A 80 4.64 6.28 -10.31
CA GLN A 80 3.63 5.91 -11.31
C GLN A 80 2.31 6.66 -11.09
N SER A 81 1.88 6.76 -9.85
CA SER A 81 0.64 7.44 -9.52
C SER A 81 0.54 7.83 -8.06
N ILE A 82 -0.20 8.90 -7.80
CA ILE A 82 -0.79 9.20 -6.50
C ILE A 82 -2.29 9.30 -6.70
N LYS A 83 -3.06 8.54 -5.91
CA LYS A 83 -4.51 8.62 -5.86
C LYS A 83 -4.92 9.02 -4.45
N ALA A 84 -5.34 10.27 -4.30
CA ALA A 84 -5.88 10.79 -3.05
C ALA A 84 -7.41 10.70 -3.06
N THR A 85 -7.95 10.16 -1.99
CA THR A 85 -9.39 10.05 -1.73
C THR A 85 -9.71 10.74 -0.39
N PRO A 86 -10.97 11.01 -0.07
CA PRO A 86 -11.32 11.53 1.26
C PRO A 86 -10.96 10.62 2.43
N ALA A 87 -10.68 9.35 2.19
CA ALA A 87 -10.37 8.36 3.23
C ALA A 87 -8.89 8.05 3.36
N ALA A 88 -8.15 8.03 2.24
CA ALA A 88 -6.74 7.63 2.22
C ALA A 88 -6.04 8.13 0.95
N THR A 89 -4.72 8.11 0.99
CA THR A 89 -3.87 8.40 -0.16
C THR A 89 -3.05 7.17 -0.52
N LYS A 90 -3.09 6.77 -1.79
CA LYS A 90 -2.32 5.66 -2.33
C LYS A 90 -1.21 6.18 -3.23
N VAL A 91 0.00 5.71 -3.01
CA VAL A 91 1.19 6.00 -3.83
C VAL A 91 1.65 4.70 -4.48
N LEU A 92 1.93 4.73 -5.77
CA LEU A 92 2.54 3.63 -6.50
C LEU A 92 3.90 4.05 -7.03
N LEU A 93 4.92 3.32 -6.64
CA LEU A 93 6.27 3.41 -7.19
C LEU A 93 6.62 2.15 -7.96
N THR A 94 7.44 2.30 -9.01
CA THR A 94 8.14 1.19 -9.66
C THR A 94 9.64 1.47 -9.70
N PHE A 95 10.45 0.41 -9.62
CA PHE A 95 11.91 0.51 -9.58
C PHE A 95 12.55 -0.77 -10.11
N PRO A 96 13.82 -0.72 -10.56
CA PRO A 96 14.51 -1.87 -11.13
C PRO A 96 14.56 -3.07 -10.18
N PRO A 97 14.58 -4.32 -10.69
CA PRO A 97 14.63 -5.53 -9.87
C PRO A 97 15.87 -5.61 -8.97
N GLU A 98 16.99 -5.04 -9.38
CA GLU A 98 18.24 -4.99 -8.62
C GLU A 98 18.22 -3.97 -7.47
N GLN A 99 17.35 -2.98 -7.52
CA GLN A 99 17.16 -2.03 -6.43
C GLN A 99 16.62 -2.77 -5.19
N HIS A 100 17.14 -2.47 -4.01
CA HIS A 100 16.56 -2.94 -2.74
C HIS A 100 15.13 -2.45 -2.60
N TRP A 101 14.37 -3.08 -1.72
CA TRP A 101 13.04 -2.60 -1.37
C TRP A 101 13.11 -1.18 -0.84
N VAL A 102 12.07 -0.41 -1.08
CA VAL A 102 12.02 0.99 -0.68
C VAL A 102 10.98 1.22 0.41
N SER A 103 11.20 2.24 1.21
CA SER A 103 10.21 2.83 2.10
C SER A 103 9.85 4.22 1.62
N VAL A 104 8.62 4.64 1.89
CA VAL A 104 8.08 5.90 1.37
C VAL A 104 7.60 6.77 2.52
N LYS A 105 7.92 8.07 2.44
CA LYS A 105 7.32 9.10 3.29
C LYS A 105 6.64 10.13 2.42
N LEU A 106 5.46 10.55 2.84
CA LEU A 106 4.62 11.50 2.10
C LEU A 106 4.41 12.76 2.93
N TYR A 107 4.64 13.92 2.31
CA TYR A 107 4.51 15.22 2.96
C TYR A 107 3.58 16.12 2.16
N THR A 108 2.81 16.92 2.86
CA THR A 108 2.05 18.03 2.29
C THR A 108 2.97 19.20 1.93
N ALA A 109 2.46 20.17 1.18
CA ALA A 109 3.22 21.35 0.73
C ALA A 109 3.82 22.18 1.87
N ASP A 110 3.20 22.17 3.05
CA ASP A 110 3.70 22.87 4.25
C ASP A 110 4.72 22.03 5.05
N GLY A 111 5.08 20.83 4.57
CA GLY A 111 6.04 19.94 5.19
C GLY A 111 5.45 19.03 6.27
N THR A 112 4.14 18.97 6.44
CA THR A 112 3.51 18.03 7.37
C THR A 112 3.59 16.60 6.82
N GLU A 113 4.16 15.69 7.60
CA GLU A 113 4.22 14.27 7.24
C GLU A 113 2.84 13.61 7.39
N LEU A 114 2.41 12.90 6.37
CA LEU A 114 1.19 12.10 6.42
C LEU A 114 1.48 10.73 7.00
N GLY A 115 0.63 10.28 7.94
CA GLY A 115 0.80 8.97 8.57
C GLY A 115 0.78 7.84 7.54
N HIS A 116 1.83 7.01 7.54
CA HIS A 116 1.90 5.79 6.74
C HIS A 116 1.07 4.71 7.43
N GLU A 117 0.14 4.10 6.70
CA GLU A 117 -0.78 3.09 7.25
C GLU A 117 -0.31 1.67 6.93
N ARG A 118 0.08 1.45 5.68
CA ARG A 118 0.63 0.17 5.23
C ARG A 118 1.36 0.31 3.90
N GLY A 119 2.27 -0.64 3.61
CA GLY A 119 2.92 -0.82 2.32
C GLY A 119 2.77 -2.25 1.83
N GLU A 120 2.73 -2.42 0.53
CA GLU A 120 2.69 -3.72 -0.15
C GLU A 120 3.73 -3.71 -1.27
N GLY A 121 4.72 -4.61 -1.17
CA GLY A 121 5.70 -4.85 -2.22
C GLY A 121 5.23 -5.92 -3.19
N GLY A 122 5.59 -5.79 -4.46
CA GLY A 122 5.27 -6.75 -5.51
C GLY A 122 6.00 -6.45 -6.81
N TRP A 123 5.41 -6.91 -7.90
CA TRP A 123 5.99 -6.83 -9.23
C TRP A 123 5.01 -6.15 -10.18
N TRP A 124 5.56 -5.49 -11.20
CA TRP A 124 4.79 -4.67 -12.12
C TRP A 124 5.24 -4.90 -13.56
N THR A 125 4.28 -5.03 -14.46
CA THR A 125 4.48 -4.99 -15.91
C THR A 125 3.21 -4.48 -16.59
N ASP A 126 3.33 -3.63 -17.60
CA ASP A 126 2.25 -3.15 -18.48
C ASP A 126 0.96 -2.69 -17.77
N GLY A 127 1.11 -2.05 -16.61
CA GLY A 127 -0.05 -1.56 -15.84
C GLY A 127 -0.66 -2.58 -14.88
N ALA A 128 -0.15 -3.81 -14.84
CA ALA A 128 -0.59 -4.87 -13.92
C ALA A 128 0.38 -5.06 -12.76
N TRP A 129 -0.16 -5.41 -11.59
CA TRP A 129 0.60 -5.72 -10.37
C TRP A 129 0.32 -7.14 -9.90
N THR A 130 1.34 -7.81 -9.39
CA THR A 130 1.22 -9.10 -8.70
C THR A 130 2.18 -9.20 -7.52
N ALA A 131 1.87 -10.07 -6.57
CA ALA A 131 2.77 -10.41 -5.47
C ALA A 131 3.89 -11.37 -5.91
N ASP A 132 3.68 -12.19 -6.94
CA ASP A 132 4.64 -13.16 -7.48
C ASP A 132 4.89 -12.88 -8.97
N PRO A 133 6.13 -12.59 -9.40
CA PRO A 133 6.44 -12.34 -10.81
C PRO A 133 6.15 -13.55 -11.72
N ALA A 134 6.08 -14.77 -11.17
CA ALA A 134 5.74 -15.95 -11.92
C ALA A 134 4.29 -15.98 -12.44
N ASP A 135 3.43 -15.07 -11.94
CA ASP A 135 2.08 -14.89 -12.47
C ASP A 135 2.04 -14.21 -13.83
N PHE A 136 3.17 -13.60 -14.27
CA PHE A 136 3.28 -12.97 -15.57
C PHE A 136 3.91 -13.89 -16.61
N ASP A 137 3.52 -13.72 -17.87
CA ASP A 137 4.06 -14.48 -19.01
C ASP A 137 5.56 -14.24 -19.22
N HIS A 138 6.07 -13.06 -18.84
CA HIS A 138 7.44 -12.62 -18.99
C HIS A 138 8.00 -12.06 -17.67
N PRO A 139 8.26 -12.91 -16.67
CA PRO A 139 8.73 -12.46 -15.35
C PRO A 139 10.08 -11.70 -15.39
N GLU A 140 10.92 -11.97 -16.40
CA GLU A 140 12.21 -11.30 -16.61
C GLU A 140 12.07 -9.83 -17.06
N GLN A 141 10.88 -9.41 -17.47
CA GLN A 141 10.60 -8.03 -17.89
C GLN A 141 9.91 -7.21 -16.78
N CYS A 142 9.61 -7.84 -15.64
CA CYS A 142 8.96 -7.17 -14.54
C CYS A 142 9.91 -6.20 -13.83
N THR A 143 9.36 -5.11 -13.36
CA THR A 143 9.98 -4.22 -12.38
C THR A 143 9.42 -4.51 -11.00
N LYS A 144 10.15 -4.14 -9.95
CA LYS A 144 9.57 -4.11 -8.60
C LYS A 144 8.58 -2.97 -8.49
N ALA A 145 7.57 -3.15 -7.65
CA ALA A 145 6.59 -2.13 -7.34
C ALA A 145 6.31 -2.07 -5.84
N SER A 146 6.06 -0.87 -5.34
CA SER A 146 5.57 -0.63 -3.98
C SER A 146 4.27 0.14 -4.04
N TYR A 147 3.25 -0.37 -3.34
CA TYR A 147 2.02 0.34 -3.03
C TYR A 147 2.06 0.77 -1.57
N ASP A 148 2.01 2.08 -1.35
CA ASP A 148 2.02 2.65 -0.02
C ASP A 148 0.73 3.44 0.22
N TYR A 149 0.15 3.23 1.40
CA TYR A 149 -1.10 3.87 1.81
C TYR A 149 -0.84 4.80 2.98
N PHE A 150 -1.37 6.01 2.88
CA PHE A 150 -1.21 7.08 3.83
C PHE A 150 -2.57 7.64 4.26
N ALA A 151 -2.57 8.39 5.32
CA ALA A 151 -3.72 9.20 5.72
C ALA A 151 -4.21 10.08 4.55
N ALA A 152 -5.46 10.50 4.61
CA ALA A 152 -6.07 11.36 3.60
C ALA A 152 -5.32 12.69 3.47
N VAL A 153 -5.07 13.11 2.23
CA VAL A 153 -4.54 14.43 1.93
C VAL A 153 -5.63 15.49 2.15
N PRO A 154 -5.35 16.57 2.88
CA PRO A 154 -6.29 17.68 3.02
C PRO A 154 -6.80 18.20 1.66
N GLU A 155 -8.08 18.58 1.58
CA GLU A 155 -8.69 19.01 0.31
C GLU A 155 -8.00 20.23 -0.32
N ASN A 156 -7.48 21.12 0.50
CA ASN A 156 -6.77 22.32 0.07
C ASN A 156 -5.27 22.09 -0.23
N CYS A 157 -4.78 20.86 -0.10
CA CYS A 157 -3.39 20.53 -0.43
C CYS A 157 -3.31 20.03 -1.88
N HIS A 158 -2.67 20.82 -2.74
CA HIS A 158 -2.53 20.53 -4.18
C HIS A 158 -1.14 20.07 -4.58
N SER A 159 -0.17 20.08 -3.67
CA SER A 159 1.19 19.64 -3.93
C SER A 159 1.67 18.73 -2.81
N LEU A 160 2.32 17.62 -3.19
CA LEU A 160 2.88 16.63 -2.28
C LEU A 160 4.34 16.41 -2.57
N THR A 161 5.11 16.14 -1.51
CA THR A 161 6.49 15.67 -1.61
C THR A 161 6.54 14.19 -1.22
N VAL A 162 7.02 13.35 -2.13
CA VAL A 162 7.23 11.91 -1.92
C VAL A 162 8.71 11.68 -1.76
N LYS A 163 9.13 11.26 -0.59
CA LYS A 163 10.52 10.89 -0.30
C LYS A 163 10.64 9.38 -0.27
N VAL A 164 11.62 8.86 -1.01
CA VAL A 164 11.87 7.43 -1.14
C VAL A 164 13.22 7.10 -0.50
N TYR A 165 13.22 6.10 0.35
CA TYR A 165 14.39 5.63 1.09
C TYR A 165 14.67 4.17 0.78
N ASP A 166 15.93 3.80 0.83
CA ASP A 166 16.30 2.38 0.90
C ASP A 166 15.78 1.79 2.20
N PHE A 167 15.06 0.67 2.10
CA PHE A 167 14.37 0.07 3.24
C PHE A 167 15.32 -0.42 4.33
N ASP A 168 16.50 -0.92 3.95
CA ASP A 168 17.46 -1.52 4.88
C ASP A 168 18.36 -0.48 5.55
N THR A 169 18.73 0.56 4.80
CA THR A 169 19.74 1.55 5.25
C THR A 169 19.15 2.88 5.69
N ASP A 170 17.86 3.13 5.41
CA ASP A 170 17.16 4.41 5.65
C ASP A 170 17.84 5.61 4.96
N VAL A 171 18.59 5.35 3.87
CA VAL A 171 19.21 6.40 3.06
C VAL A 171 18.21 6.91 2.04
N GLU A 172 18.04 8.22 1.95
CA GLU A 172 17.19 8.85 0.94
C GLU A 172 17.76 8.58 -0.46
N LEU A 173 16.95 7.95 -1.31
CA LEU A 173 17.30 7.61 -2.69
C LEU A 173 16.89 8.72 -3.65
N THR A 174 15.67 9.22 -3.51
CA THR A 174 15.13 10.27 -4.37
C THR A 174 13.95 10.98 -3.70
N THR A 175 13.58 12.14 -4.26
CA THR A 175 12.44 12.94 -3.81
C THR A 175 11.66 13.45 -5.01
N PHE A 176 10.36 13.19 -5.05
CA PHE A 176 9.44 13.70 -6.06
C PHE A 176 8.60 14.83 -5.50
N THR A 177 8.25 15.79 -6.37
CA THR A 177 7.15 16.72 -6.15
C THR A 177 6.01 16.37 -7.11
N ALA A 178 4.82 16.19 -6.58
CA ALA A 178 3.64 15.79 -7.34
C ALA A 178 2.51 16.79 -7.14
N GLU A 179 1.89 17.21 -8.23
CA GLU A 179 0.72 18.07 -8.21
C GLU A 179 -0.56 17.22 -8.27
N LEU A 180 -1.50 17.55 -7.40
CA LEU A 180 -2.86 17.00 -7.40
C LEU A 180 -3.85 18.08 -7.86
N PRO A 181 -4.72 17.74 -8.80
CA PRO A 181 -5.72 18.69 -9.31
C PRO A 181 -6.72 19.15 -8.25
#